data_746068e9d51e336a588067fd990d5f6c
#
_entry.id   746068e9d51e336a588067fd990d5f6c
#
_cell.length_a   1.000
_cell.length_b   1.000
_cell.length_c   1.000
_cell.angle_alpha   90.00
_cell.angle_beta   90.00
_cell.angle_gamma   90.00
#
_symmetry.space_group_name_H-M   'P 1'
#
loop_
_entity.id
_entity.type
_entity.pdbx_description
1 polymer ?
#
loop_
_entity_poly.entity_id
_entity_poly.type
_entity_poly.pdbx_seq_one_letter_code
_entity_poly.pdbx_strand_id
1 'polypeptide(L)'
;MQQILSYLNEFLQQTNKVYLLCCTLFAALLVAANYKWGIETKMIQGIASRTARFGAFYLLYLTAFSVPYLICFLLGQKPGHQNLVITTVLVAPAIFAIKVTAGGWNELLRSAFAGSTGRIMALLVDWPLRLVITVSLLWVLKKLMFPGTNEVYGLTTRNFSWWPYLLLLAFMIPLVAFAATRPDFLHAYPKVKVLDRICPPAAPLWQKLVYELSYGSDFLTIELFFRGFLVVALSRYVGAVAILPMAVFYCSIHFGKPMLECISSYFGGIILGAVACYSQSIFGGIVVHLGLAWMMELAAAWRSGL
;
A
#
# COMPACT_ATOMS: atom_id res chain seq x y z
N MET A 1 15.84 0.45 16.97
CA MET A 1 15.65 -1.00 16.69
C MET A 1 14.95 -1.71 17.83
N GLN A 2 15.38 -1.58 19.09
CA GLN A 2 14.73 -2.21 20.25
C GLN A 2 13.21 -1.94 20.32
N GLN A 3 12.78 -0.72 20.06
CA GLN A 3 11.35 -0.35 20.06
C GLN A 3 10.54 -1.10 19.00
N ILE A 4 11.04 -1.23 17.75
CA ILE A 4 10.36 -1.99 16.69
C ILE A 4 10.30 -3.47 17.06
N LEU A 5 11.39 -4.03 17.58
CA LEU A 5 11.44 -5.41 18.04
C LEU A 5 10.49 -5.66 19.21
N SER A 6 10.34 -4.71 20.14
CA SER A 6 9.37 -4.77 21.24
C SER A 6 7.94 -4.85 20.67
N TYR A 7 7.57 -3.99 19.72
CA TYR A 7 6.24 -4.01 19.12
C TYR A 7 5.96 -5.32 18.36
N LEU A 8 6.97 -5.85 17.65
CA LEU A 8 6.82 -7.14 16.97
C LEU A 8 6.69 -8.30 17.96
N ASN A 9 7.46 -8.29 19.04
CA ASN A 9 7.36 -9.30 20.08
C ASN A 9 5.98 -9.25 20.76
N GLU A 10 5.48 -8.08 21.07
CA GLU A 10 4.15 -7.89 21.67
C GLU A 10 3.06 -8.41 20.71
N PHE A 11 3.13 -8.06 19.43
CA PHE A 11 2.23 -8.61 18.41
C PHE A 11 2.27 -10.14 18.36
N LEU A 12 3.48 -10.72 18.33
CA LEU A 12 3.64 -12.17 18.28
C LEU A 12 3.17 -12.88 19.54
N GLN A 13 3.30 -12.27 20.73
CA GLN A 13 2.80 -12.82 21.98
C GLN A 13 1.27 -12.77 22.06
N GLN A 14 0.64 -11.69 21.62
CA GLN A 14 -0.81 -11.51 21.63
C GLN A 14 -1.53 -12.27 20.52
N THR A 15 -0.84 -12.62 19.44
CA THR A 15 -1.46 -13.26 18.28
C THR A 15 -1.49 -14.78 18.43
N ASN A 16 -2.66 -15.39 18.23
CA ASN A 16 -2.81 -16.84 18.15
C ASN A 16 -1.96 -17.40 16.98
N LYS A 17 -1.11 -18.38 17.28
CA LYS A 17 -0.16 -18.94 16.30
C LYS A 17 -0.84 -19.66 15.14
N VAL A 18 -1.97 -20.32 15.42
CA VAL A 18 -2.78 -20.99 14.36
C VAL A 18 -3.39 -19.93 13.44
N TYR A 19 -3.91 -18.82 14.01
CA TYR A 19 -4.43 -17.71 13.23
C TYR A 19 -3.35 -17.09 12.32
N LEU A 20 -2.16 -16.82 12.87
CA LEU A 20 -1.02 -16.31 12.10
C LEU A 20 -0.65 -17.27 10.96
N LEU A 21 -0.55 -18.57 11.25
CA LEU A 21 -0.22 -19.59 10.25
C LEU A 21 -1.28 -19.65 9.13
N CYS A 22 -2.57 -19.72 9.50
CA CYS A 22 -3.66 -19.78 8.52
C CYS A 22 -3.70 -18.53 7.61
N CYS A 23 -3.50 -17.33 8.18
CA CYS A 23 -3.44 -16.10 7.38
C CYS A 23 -2.20 -16.07 6.46
N THR A 24 -1.06 -16.57 6.93
CA THR A 24 0.17 -16.66 6.12
C THR A 24 0.01 -17.65 4.97
N LEU A 25 -0.58 -18.82 5.23
CA LEU A 25 -0.89 -19.81 4.20
C LEU A 25 -1.89 -19.27 3.18
N PHE A 26 -2.92 -18.55 3.64
CA PHE A 26 -3.88 -17.92 2.75
C PHE A 26 -3.23 -16.85 1.86
N ALA A 27 -2.38 -15.99 2.44
CA ALA A 27 -1.61 -15.01 1.65
C ALA A 27 -0.72 -15.70 0.61
N ALA A 28 -0.02 -16.77 0.99
CA ALA A 28 0.82 -17.54 0.08
C ALA A 28 0.02 -18.18 -1.06
N LEU A 29 -1.18 -18.71 -0.78
CA LEU A 29 -2.11 -19.25 -1.78
C LEU A 29 -2.58 -18.16 -2.76
N LEU A 30 -2.94 -16.98 -2.25
CA LEU A 30 -3.33 -15.85 -3.11
C LEU A 30 -2.19 -15.40 -4.02
N VAL A 31 -0.97 -15.28 -3.48
CA VAL A 31 0.23 -14.94 -4.26
C VAL A 31 0.48 -16.01 -5.32
N ALA A 32 0.51 -17.28 -4.97
CA ALA A 32 0.71 -18.39 -5.90
C ALA A 32 -0.35 -18.39 -7.02
N ALA A 33 -1.62 -18.21 -6.65
CA ALA A 33 -2.72 -18.11 -7.61
C ALA A 33 -2.54 -16.93 -8.56
N ASN A 34 -2.18 -15.74 -8.04
CA ASN A 34 -1.97 -14.56 -8.86
C ASN A 34 -0.85 -14.76 -9.90
N TYR A 35 0.32 -15.24 -9.48
CA TYR A 35 1.45 -15.40 -10.40
C TYR A 35 1.29 -16.59 -11.36
N LYS A 36 0.55 -17.64 -10.94
CA LYS A 36 0.24 -18.78 -11.82
C LYS A 36 -0.76 -18.40 -12.94
N TRP A 37 -1.81 -17.68 -12.60
CA TRP A 37 -2.92 -17.38 -13.52
C TRP A 37 -2.93 -15.94 -14.04
N GLY A 38 -2.07 -15.06 -13.51
CA GLY A 38 -2.03 -13.65 -13.90
C GLY A 38 -3.31 -12.91 -13.51
N ILE A 39 -3.81 -13.13 -12.29
CA ILE A 39 -5.10 -12.59 -11.84
C ILE A 39 -5.15 -11.08 -12.05
N GLU A 40 -4.19 -10.32 -11.52
CA GLU A 40 -4.19 -8.88 -11.72
C GLU A 40 -3.78 -8.51 -13.14
N THR A 41 -2.62 -8.99 -13.60
CA THR A 41 -1.97 -8.48 -14.82
C THR A 41 -2.69 -8.87 -16.10
N LYS A 42 -3.30 -10.07 -16.16
CA LYS A 42 -3.98 -10.59 -17.35
C LYS A 42 -5.49 -10.51 -17.22
N MET A 43 -6.05 -11.02 -16.10
CA MET A 43 -7.49 -11.13 -15.96
C MET A 43 -8.13 -9.77 -15.66
N ILE A 44 -7.70 -9.07 -14.59
CA ILE A 44 -8.35 -7.83 -14.16
C ILE A 44 -7.95 -6.65 -15.05
N GLN A 45 -6.66 -6.48 -15.34
CA GLN A 45 -6.18 -5.39 -16.19
C GLN A 45 -6.66 -5.53 -17.65
N GLY A 46 -6.96 -6.76 -18.11
CA GLY A 46 -7.54 -7.03 -19.43
C GLY A 46 -9.01 -6.63 -19.58
N ILE A 47 -9.73 -6.33 -18.47
CA ILE A 47 -11.13 -5.92 -18.53
C ILE A 47 -11.22 -4.50 -19.12
N ALA A 48 -11.90 -4.34 -20.26
CA ALA A 48 -12.05 -3.06 -20.93
C ALA A 48 -12.95 -2.07 -20.13
N SER A 49 -14.08 -2.57 -19.63
CA SER A 49 -15.03 -1.76 -18.86
C SER A 49 -14.45 -1.32 -17.51
N ARG A 50 -14.41 -0.01 -17.26
CA ARG A 50 -13.94 0.56 -15.98
C ARG A 50 -14.77 0.09 -14.79
N THR A 51 -16.11 0.00 -14.97
CA THR A 51 -17.03 -0.48 -13.93
C THR A 51 -16.80 -1.97 -13.63
N ALA A 52 -16.64 -2.80 -14.67
CA ALA A 52 -16.36 -4.23 -14.47
C ALA A 52 -14.98 -4.44 -13.82
N ARG A 53 -13.97 -3.65 -14.19
CA ARG A 53 -12.65 -3.65 -13.56
C ARG A 53 -12.71 -3.24 -12.10
N PHE A 54 -13.52 -2.22 -11.76
CA PHE A 54 -13.80 -1.87 -10.35
C PHE A 54 -14.39 -3.06 -9.59
N GLY A 55 -15.41 -3.72 -10.14
CA GLY A 55 -16.02 -4.90 -9.51
C GLY A 55 -15.00 -6.03 -9.28
N ALA A 56 -14.13 -6.30 -10.25
CA ALA A 56 -13.10 -7.32 -10.16
C ALA A 56 -12.05 -6.99 -9.07
N PHE A 57 -11.55 -5.74 -9.01
CA PHE A 57 -10.67 -5.30 -7.92
C PHE A 57 -11.37 -5.32 -6.57
N TYR A 58 -12.63 -4.89 -6.51
CA TYR A 58 -13.41 -4.95 -5.28
C TYR A 58 -13.49 -6.37 -4.74
N LEU A 59 -13.83 -7.35 -5.57
CA LEU A 59 -13.91 -8.75 -5.17
C LEU A 59 -12.56 -9.33 -4.72
N LEU A 60 -11.48 -9.00 -5.44
CA LEU A 60 -10.14 -9.42 -5.04
C LEU A 60 -9.78 -8.88 -3.65
N TYR A 61 -9.96 -7.58 -3.43
CA TYR A 61 -9.63 -6.91 -2.17
C TYR A 61 -10.58 -7.32 -1.04
N LEU A 62 -11.87 -7.52 -1.35
CA LEU A 62 -12.84 -8.04 -0.39
C LEU A 62 -12.43 -9.44 0.09
N THR A 63 -12.04 -10.33 -0.81
CA THR A 63 -11.56 -11.68 -0.47
C THR A 63 -10.30 -11.61 0.38
N ALA A 64 -9.30 -10.82 -0.04
CA ALA A 64 -8.05 -10.67 0.69
C ALA A 64 -8.24 -10.11 2.11
N PHE A 65 -9.21 -9.22 2.31
CA PHE A 65 -9.45 -8.57 3.59
C PHE A 65 -10.43 -9.34 4.49
N SER A 66 -11.48 -9.97 3.92
CA SER A 66 -12.53 -10.67 4.70
C SER A 66 -12.09 -12.04 5.20
N VAL A 67 -11.36 -12.82 4.38
CA VAL A 67 -10.99 -14.19 4.75
C VAL A 67 -10.18 -14.27 6.05
N PRO A 68 -9.18 -13.40 6.31
CA PRO A 68 -8.51 -13.38 7.62
C PRO A 68 -9.45 -13.12 8.79
N TYR A 69 -10.45 -12.25 8.66
CA TYR A 69 -11.47 -12.07 9.71
C TYR A 69 -12.35 -13.30 9.88
N LEU A 70 -12.70 -13.96 8.78
CA LEU A 70 -13.43 -15.23 8.82
C LEU A 70 -12.62 -16.32 9.56
N ILE A 71 -11.33 -16.46 9.26
CA ILE A 71 -10.43 -17.39 9.96
C ILE A 71 -10.39 -17.05 11.46
N CYS A 72 -10.26 -15.77 11.82
CA CYS A 72 -10.28 -15.30 13.19
C CYS A 72 -11.57 -15.77 13.91
N PHE A 73 -12.73 -15.56 13.27
CA PHE A 73 -14.03 -15.97 13.80
C PHE A 73 -14.15 -17.50 13.95
N LEU A 74 -13.72 -18.27 12.94
CA LEU A 74 -13.77 -19.75 12.95
C LEU A 74 -12.87 -20.35 14.04
N LEU A 75 -11.79 -19.66 14.42
CA LEU A 75 -10.93 -20.03 15.53
C LEU A 75 -11.46 -19.59 16.91
N GLY A 76 -12.71 -19.14 16.97
CA GLY A 76 -13.36 -18.71 18.22
C GLY A 76 -12.91 -17.35 18.74
N GLN A 77 -12.05 -16.65 18.00
CA GLN A 77 -11.63 -15.30 18.34
C GLN A 77 -12.65 -14.29 17.81
N LYS A 78 -13.49 -13.76 18.68
CA LYS A 78 -14.50 -12.76 18.29
C LYS A 78 -13.90 -11.37 18.47
N PRO A 79 -13.55 -10.66 17.39
CA PRO A 79 -13.16 -9.25 17.51
C PRO A 79 -14.32 -8.46 18.10
N GLY A 80 -14.01 -7.50 18.98
CA GLY A 80 -15.00 -6.55 19.48
C GLY A 80 -15.67 -5.79 18.33
N HIS A 81 -16.82 -5.15 18.61
CA HIS A 81 -17.48 -4.25 17.64
C HIS A 81 -17.71 -4.86 16.25
N GLN A 82 -18.35 -6.04 16.19
CA GLN A 82 -18.56 -6.82 14.95
C GLN A 82 -19.18 -6.00 13.81
N ASN A 83 -20.15 -5.12 14.10
CA ASN A 83 -20.76 -4.25 13.09
C ASN A 83 -19.73 -3.31 12.45
N LEU A 84 -18.79 -2.78 13.23
CA LEU A 84 -17.71 -1.95 12.72
C LEU A 84 -16.77 -2.75 11.79
N VAL A 85 -16.44 -3.99 12.19
CA VAL A 85 -15.62 -4.90 11.37
C VAL A 85 -16.32 -5.20 10.04
N ILE A 86 -17.60 -5.61 10.07
CA ILE A 86 -18.38 -5.92 8.86
C ILE A 86 -18.45 -4.69 7.94
N THR A 87 -18.78 -3.53 8.47
CA THR A 87 -18.81 -2.28 7.69
C THR A 87 -17.45 -1.98 7.05
N THR A 88 -16.36 -2.12 7.82
CA THR A 88 -15.01 -1.88 7.28
C THR A 88 -14.63 -2.90 6.21
N VAL A 89 -14.97 -4.19 6.41
CA VAL A 89 -14.72 -5.26 5.43
C VAL A 89 -15.41 -4.98 4.10
N LEU A 90 -16.59 -4.38 4.12
CA LEU A 90 -17.31 -4.03 2.89
C LEU A 90 -16.82 -2.72 2.25
N VAL A 91 -16.52 -1.72 3.08
CA VAL A 91 -16.22 -0.36 2.59
C VAL A 91 -14.75 -0.18 2.18
N ALA A 92 -13.81 -0.75 2.94
CA ALA A 92 -12.38 -0.54 2.66
C ALA A 92 -11.94 -1.08 1.28
N PRO A 93 -12.33 -2.30 0.86
CA PRO A 93 -12.07 -2.77 -0.51
C PRO A 93 -12.65 -1.87 -1.59
N ALA A 94 -13.85 -1.31 -1.37
CA ALA A 94 -14.48 -0.40 -2.33
C ALA A 94 -13.68 0.89 -2.51
N ILE A 95 -13.21 1.51 -1.41
CA ILE A 95 -12.37 2.71 -1.47
C ILE A 95 -11.10 2.44 -2.26
N PHE A 96 -10.42 1.32 -1.98
CA PHE A 96 -9.19 1.02 -2.68
C PHE A 96 -9.42 0.62 -4.15
N ALA A 97 -10.51 -0.06 -4.45
CA ALA A 97 -10.94 -0.33 -5.83
C ALA A 97 -11.25 0.98 -6.59
N ILE A 98 -11.89 1.97 -5.94
CA ILE A 98 -12.05 3.33 -6.51
C ILE A 98 -10.67 3.93 -6.78
N LYS A 99 -9.75 3.92 -5.79
CA LYS A 99 -8.40 4.48 -5.95
C LYS A 99 -7.69 3.93 -7.18
N VAL A 100 -7.71 2.63 -7.41
CA VAL A 100 -6.97 2.00 -8.51
C VAL A 100 -7.66 2.10 -9.87
N THR A 101 -8.97 2.30 -9.91
CA THR A 101 -9.74 2.38 -11.17
C THR A 101 -10.11 3.81 -11.57
N ALA A 102 -10.04 4.77 -10.64
CA ALA A 102 -10.24 6.17 -10.94
C ALA A 102 -9.14 6.68 -11.89
N GLY A 103 -9.48 7.54 -12.85
CA GLY A 103 -8.50 8.01 -13.83
C GLY A 103 -9.07 8.77 -15.03
N GLY A 104 -10.35 9.19 -15.00
CA GLY A 104 -10.96 9.97 -16.09
C GLY A 104 -10.27 11.32 -16.39
N TRP A 105 -9.57 11.89 -15.40
CA TRP A 105 -8.74 13.08 -15.56
C TRP A 105 -7.56 12.90 -16.52
N ASN A 106 -7.04 11.68 -16.68
CA ASN A 106 -5.93 11.41 -17.59
C ASN A 106 -6.33 11.67 -19.05
N GLU A 107 -7.53 11.29 -19.43
CA GLU A 107 -8.08 11.52 -20.77
C GLU A 107 -8.37 13.02 -20.95
N LEU A 108 -8.96 13.67 -19.94
CA LEU A 108 -9.23 15.11 -19.94
C LEU A 108 -7.95 15.94 -20.09
N LEU A 109 -6.89 15.64 -19.32
CA LEU A 109 -5.62 16.36 -19.40
C LEU A 109 -4.92 16.15 -20.75
N ARG A 110 -4.98 14.93 -21.31
CA ARG A 110 -4.41 14.64 -22.64
C ARG A 110 -5.17 15.34 -23.77
N SER A 111 -6.47 15.57 -23.62
CA SER A 111 -7.26 16.31 -24.61
C SER A 111 -7.13 17.82 -24.46
N ALA A 112 -6.99 18.32 -23.21
CA ALA A 112 -6.87 19.76 -22.93
C ALA A 112 -5.47 20.33 -23.29
N PHE A 113 -4.43 19.54 -23.21
CA PHE A 113 -3.06 19.94 -23.50
C PHE A 113 -2.46 19.11 -24.64
N ALA A 114 -2.03 19.74 -25.70
CA ALA A 114 -1.48 19.06 -26.87
C ALA A 114 -0.16 18.34 -26.60
N GLY A 115 0.06 17.20 -27.27
CA GLY A 115 1.33 16.53 -27.41
C GLY A 115 1.90 15.95 -26.11
N SER A 116 3.17 16.23 -25.81
CA SER A 116 3.89 15.73 -24.65
C SER A 116 3.39 16.35 -23.34
N THR A 117 2.98 17.62 -23.37
CA THR A 117 2.53 18.37 -22.18
C THR A 117 1.33 17.69 -21.51
N GLY A 118 0.31 17.31 -22.28
CA GLY A 118 -0.87 16.62 -21.72
C GLY A 118 -0.52 15.24 -21.12
N ARG A 119 0.42 14.52 -21.73
CA ARG A 119 0.91 13.24 -21.20
C ARG A 119 1.67 13.41 -19.90
N ILE A 120 2.53 14.42 -19.81
CA ILE A 120 3.30 14.72 -18.59
C ILE A 120 2.36 15.16 -17.48
N MET A 121 1.44 16.10 -17.76
CA MET A 121 0.45 16.57 -16.77
C MET A 121 -0.39 15.42 -16.23
N ALA A 122 -0.84 14.50 -17.10
CA ALA A 122 -1.58 13.32 -16.67
C ALA A 122 -0.77 12.44 -15.70
N LEU A 123 0.54 12.25 -15.95
CA LEU A 123 1.42 11.49 -15.06
C LEU A 123 1.65 12.20 -13.73
N LEU A 124 1.92 13.52 -13.76
CA LEU A 124 2.26 14.28 -12.55
C LEU A 124 1.06 14.47 -11.61
N VAL A 125 -0.15 14.49 -12.15
CA VAL A 125 -1.38 14.78 -11.39
C VAL A 125 -2.07 13.49 -10.89
N ASP A 126 -1.79 12.34 -11.48
CA ASP A 126 -2.52 11.08 -11.21
C ASP A 126 -2.45 10.68 -9.72
N TRP A 127 -1.27 10.55 -9.13
CA TRP A 127 -1.13 10.16 -7.73
C TRP A 127 -1.63 11.21 -6.74
N PRO A 128 -1.33 12.53 -6.90
CA PRO A 128 -1.92 13.54 -6.04
C PRO A 128 -3.45 13.57 -6.07
N LEU A 129 -4.10 13.38 -7.22
CA LEU A 129 -5.55 13.30 -7.28
C LEU A 129 -6.10 12.05 -6.56
N ARG A 130 -5.43 10.91 -6.71
CA ARG A 130 -5.79 9.69 -5.96
C ARG A 130 -5.63 9.88 -4.45
N LEU A 131 -4.61 10.61 -4.02
CA LEU A 131 -4.43 11.00 -2.61
C LEU A 131 -5.62 11.85 -2.15
N VAL A 132 -5.97 12.91 -2.88
CA VAL A 132 -7.10 13.79 -2.53
C VAL A 132 -8.41 13.01 -2.44
N ILE A 133 -8.72 12.16 -3.42
CA ILE A 133 -9.91 11.32 -3.41
C ILE A 133 -9.91 10.40 -2.18
N THR A 134 -8.82 9.70 -1.93
CA THR A 134 -8.73 8.75 -0.81
C THR A 134 -8.87 9.46 0.53
N VAL A 135 -8.17 10.59 0.73
CA VAL A 135 -8.27 11.41 1.96
C VAL A 135 -9.68 11.92 2.17
N SER A 136 -10.36 12.39 1.11
CA SER A 136 -11.74 12.84 1.19
C SER A 136 -12.69 11.73 1.63
N LEU A 137 -12.55 10.53 1.06
CA LEU A 137 -13.34 9.35 1.45
C LEU A 137 -13.05 8.93 2.90
N LEU A 138 -11.78 8.89 3.29
CA LEU A 138 -11.39 8.58 4.66
C LEU A 138 -11.90 9.62 5.67
N TRP A 139 -11.92 10.89 5.30
CA TRP A 139 -12.48 11.96 6.13
C TRP A 139 -14.00 11.80 6.35
N VAL A 140 -14.74 11.44 5.30
CA VAL A 140 -16.17 11.10 5.42
C VAL A 140 -16.36 9.90 6.34
N LEU A 141 -15.58 8.82 6.15
CA LEU A 141 -15.66 7.64 7.00
C LEU A 141 -15.30 7.93 8.46
N LYS A 142 -14.32 8.80 8.70
CA LYS A 142 -14.00 9.25 10.07
C LYS A 142 -15.23 9.82 10.76
N LYS A 143 -15.97 10.69 10.07
CA LYS A 143 -17.18 11.30 10.65
C LYS A 143 -18.30 10.29 10.88
N LEU A 144 -18.45 9.30 9.99
CA LEU A 144 -19.54 8.32 10.06
C LEU A 144 -19.22 7.16 11.02
N MET A 145 -17.99 6.63 11.01
CA MET A 145 -17.63 5.41 11.75
C MET A 145 -16.94 5.70 13.09
N PHE A 146 -16.30 6.85 13.24
CA PHE A 146 -15.50 7.22 14.42
C PHE A 146 -15.88 8.63 14.95
N PRO A 147 -17.16 8.89 15.24
CA PRO A 147 -17.60 10.20 15.74
C PRO A 147 -16.92 10.51 17.10
N GLY A 148 -16.56 11.77 17.29
CA GLY A 148 -15.96 12.26 18.55
C GLY A 148 -14.46 11.98 18.71
N THR A 149 -13.79 11.31 17.78
CA THR A 149 -12.33 11.15 17.82
C THR A 149 -11.64 12.37 17.21
N ASN A 150 -10.77 13.04 17.95
CA ASN A 150 -9.99 14.19 17.45
C ASN A 150 -8.76 13.77 16.62
N GLU A 151 -8.32 12.51 16.75
CA GLU A 151 -7.14 12.01 16.06
C GLU A 151 -7.42 11.65 14.62
N VAL A 152 -6.51 12.06 13.74
CA VAL A 152 -6.59 11.81 12.30
C VAL A 152 -5.70 10.63 11.95
N TYR A 153 -6.24 9.40 12.08
CA TYR A 153 -5.61 8.17 11.57
C TYR A 153 -4.10 8.02 11.86
N GLY A 154 -3.67 8.40 13.08
CA GLY A 154 -2.26 8.28 13.46
C GLY A 154 -1.32 9.30 12.82
N LEU A 155 -1.83 10.41 12.29
CA LEU A 155 -1.02 11.56 11.88
C LEU A 155 -0.51 12.33 13.11
N THR A 156 0.34 11.68 13.89
CA THR A 156 0.94 12.24 15.10
C THR A 156 2.41 11.89 15.19
N THR A 157 3.21 12.87 15.60
CA THR A 157 4.64 12.69 15.90
C THR A 157 4.90 12.38 17.38
N ARG A 158 3.84 12.21 18.17
CA ARG A 158 3.97 11.85 19.58
C ARG A 158 4.72 10.51 19.67
N ASN A 159 5.79 10.45 20.47
CA ASN A 159 6.67 9.30 20.64
C ASN A 159 7.38 8.84 19.35
N PHE A 160 7.49 9.69 18.34
CA PHE A 160 8.20 9.37 17.11
C PHE A 160 9.70 9.61 17.26
N SER A 161 10.50 8.59 16.90
CA SER A 161 11.95 8.67 16.79
C SER A 161 12.40 8.23 15.40
N TRP A 162 13.23 9.00 14.74
CA TRP A 162 13.74 8.70 13.39
C TRP A 162 14.65 7.47 13.34
N TRP A 163 15.47 7.27 14.39
CA TRP A 163 16.56 6.32 14.39
C TRP A 163 16.18 4.87 14.07
N PRO A 164 15.11 4.29 14.66
CA PRO A 164 14.70 2.92 14.35
C PRO A 164 14.33 2.72 12.88
N TYR A 165 13.73 3.72 12.25
CA TYR A 165 13.26 3.65 10.86
C TYR A 165 14.42 3.84 9.87
N LEU A 166 15.39 4.70 10.18
CA LEU A 166 16.62 4.85 9.40
C LEU A 166 17.47 3.57 9.44
N LEU A 167 17.56 2.91 10.59
CA LEU A 167 18.20 1.61 10.69
C LEU A 167 17.46 0.54 9.88
N LEU A 168 16.13 0.53 9.90
CA LEU A 168 15.35 -0.39 9.08
C LEU A 168 15.61 -0.16 7.59
N LEU A 169 15.67 1.09 7.14
CA LEU A 169 16.07 1.43 5.77
C LEU A 169 17.49 0.96 5.45
N ALA A 170 18.44 1.14 6.36
CA ALA A 170 19.82 0.66 6.17
C ALA A 170 19.87 -0.86 5.96
N PHE A 171 19.07 -1.63 6.71
CA PHE A 171 18.94 -3.08 6.49
C PHE A 171 18.33 -3.45 5.13
N MET A 172 17.53 -2.58 4.54
CA MET A 172 16.94 -2.83 3.21
C MET A 172 17.93 -2.59 2.07
N ILE A 173 19.04 -1.85 2.29
CA ILE A 173 20.03 -1.54 1.24
C ILE A 173 20.54 -2.81 0.52
N PRO A 174 21.07 -3.84 1.21
CA PRO A 174 21.56 -5.03 0.52
C PRO A 174 20.44 -5.80 -0.20
N LEU A 175 19.22 -5.79 0.31
CA LEU A 175 18.08 -6.45 -0.32
C LEU A 175 17.66 -5.72 -1.61
N VAL A 176 17.64 -4.39 -1.59
CA VAL A 176 17.36 -3.58 -2.78
C VAL A 176 18.48 -3.71 -3.81
N ALA A 177 19.74 -3.72 -3.36
CA ALA A 177 20.89 -3.94 -4.25
C ALA A 177 20.82 -5.32 -4.93
N PHE A 178 20.42 -6.37 -4.20
CA PHE A 178 20.17 -7.69 -4.78
C PHE A 178 18.98 -7.66 -5.76
N ALA A 179 17.85 -7.03 -5.39
CA ALA A 179 16.70 -6.90 -6.28
C ALA A 179 17.06 -6.19 -7.59
N ALA A 180 17.90 -5.15 -7.53
CA ALA A 180 18.37 -4.41 -8.70
C ALA A 180 19.25 -5.23 -9.67
N THR A 181 19.61 -6.46 -9.33
CA THR A 181 20.25 -7.39 -10.28
C THR A 181 19.24 -8.20 -11.11
N ARG A 182 17.96 -8.14 -10.77
CA ARG A 182 16.91 -8.97 -11.37
C ARG A 182 16.27 -8.27 -12.57
N PRO A 183 16.05 -8.99 -13.70
CA PRO A 183 15.43 -8.40 -14.90
C PRO A 183 14.00 -7.89 -14.66
N ASP A 184 13.19 -8.62 -13.88
CA ASP A 184 11.81 -8.22 -13.53
C ASP A 184 11.77 -6.92 -12.73
N PHE A 185 12.73 -6.71 -11.82
CA PHE A 185 12.90 -5.46 -11.11
C PHE A 185 13.28 -4.30 -12.06
N LEU A 186 14.27 -4.48 -12.92
CA LEU A 186 14.72 -3.46 -13.87
C LEU A 186 13.68 -3.16 -14.97
N HIS A 187 12.75 -4.08 -15.21
CA HIS A 187 11.59 -3.81 -16.04
C HIS A 187 10.59 -2.86 -15.34
N ALA A 188 10.41 -3.02 -14.03
CA ALA A 188 9.48 -2.21 -13.23
C ALA A 188 10.04 -0.85 -12.82
N TYR A 189 11.37 -0.73 -12.65
CA TYR A 189 12.09 0.44 -12.13
C TYR A 189 13.25 0.85 -13.05
N PRO A 190 13.73 2.12 -13.01
CA PRO A 190 13.08 3.24 -12.35
C PRO A 190 11.80 3.65 -13.09
N LYS A 191 10.78 4.06 -12.35
CA LYS A 191 9.50 4.53 -12.95
C LYS A 191 9.67 5.84 -13.69
N VAL A 192 10.56 6.71 -13.22
CA VAL A 192 10.84 8.03 -13.81
C VAL A 192 11.29 7.96 -15.27
N LYS A 193 11.82 6.83 -15.75
CA LYS A 193 12.20 6.65 -17.17
C LYS A 193 11.05 6.81 -18.17
N VAL A 194 9.80 6.79 -17.71
CA VAL A 194 8.64 7.08 -18.56
C VAL A 194 8.67 8.51 -19.10
N LEU A 195 9.24 9.47 -18.34
CA LEU A 195 9.37 10.86 -18.78
C LEU A 195 10.36 10.99 -19.94
N ASP A 196 11.47 10.26 -19.93
CA ASP A 196 12.47 10.30 -21.02
C ASP A 196 11.88 9.75 -22.34
N ARG A 197 10.94 8.80 -22.25
CA ARG A 197 10.20 8.29 -23.42
C ARG A 197 9.20 9.31 -23.99
N ILE A 198 8.71 10.23 -23.17
CA ILE A 198 7.75 11.27 -23.55
C ILE A 198 8.48 12.51 -24.09
N CYS A 199 9.66 12.82 -23.55
CA CYS A 199 10.48 13.99 -23.84
C CYS A 199 11.88 13.59 -24.32
N PRO A 200 12.02 13.00 -25.52
CA PRO A 200 13.35 12.69 -26.04
C PRO A 200 14.17 13.97 -26.32
N PRO A 201 15.53 13.98 -26.10
CA PRO A 201 16.32 12.81 -25.71
C PRO A 201 16.22 12.47 -24.24
N ALA A 202 15.89 13.42 -23.34
CA ALA A 202 15.65 13.18 -21.93
C ALA A 202 14.82 14.31 -21.32
N ALA A 203 13.99 13.97 -20.33
CA ALA A 203 13.23 14.95 -19.54
C ALA A 203 14.16 15.78 -18.65
N PRO A 204 13.90 17.10 -18.49
CA PRO A 204 14.70 17.95 -17.61
C PRO A 204 14.58 17.52 -16.14
N LEU A 205 15.63 17.76 -15.37
CA LEU A 205 15.73 17.32 -13.97
C LEU A 205 14.54 17.76 -13.11
N TRP A 206 14.08 18.99 -13.28
CA TRP A 206 12.93 19.50 -12.50
C TRP A 206 11.66 18.68 -12.74
N GLN A 207 11.42 18.19 -13.97
CA GLN A 207 10.25 17.30 -14.25
C GLN A 207 10.43 15.96 -13.56
N LYS A 208 11.63 15.40 -13.55
CA LYS A 208 11.94 14.15 -12.83
C LYS A 208 11.71 14.32 -11.32
N LEU A 209 12.16 15.45 -10.74
CA LEU A 209 11.92 15.73 -9.31
C LEU A 209 10.43 15.90 -8.98
N VAL A 210 9.67 16.62 -9.81
CA VAL A 210 8.22 16.76 -9.61
C VAL A 210 7.51 15.41 -9.76
N TYR A 211 7.96 14.56 -10.69
CA TYR A 211 7.44 13.20 -10.84
C TYR A 211 7.70 12.35 -9.59
N GLU A 212 8.91 12.39 -9.04
CA GLU A 212 9.26 11.67 -7.82
C GLU A 212 8.45 12.15 -6.60
N LEU A 213 8.20 13.45 -6.49
CA LEU A 213 7.31 13.99 -5.45
C LEU A 213 5.86 13.54 -5.64
N SER A 214 5.37 13.56 -6.89
CA SER A 214 4.05 13.04 -7.22
C SER A 214 3.95 11.55 -6.90
N TYR A 215 4.91 10.74 -7.33
CA TYR A 215 5.00 9.32 -6.99
C TYR A 215 5.06 9.10 -5.48
N GLY A 216 5.86 9.91 -4.78
CA GLY A 216 5.96 9.91 -3.32
C GLY A 216 4.60 10.13 -2.62
N SER A 217 3.71 10.94 -3.21
CA SER A 217 2.38 11.19 -2.64
C SER A 217 1.49 9.94 -2.58
N ASP A 218 1.73 8.94 -3.43
CA ASP A 218 0.99 7.67 -3.37
C ASP A 218 1.30 6.88 -2.08
N PHE A 219 2.53 6.97 -1.56
CA PHE A 219 2.88 6.32 -0.30
C PHE A 219 2.20 6.95 0.92
N LEU A 220 1.90 8.25 0.88
CA LEU A 220 1.04 8.89 1.88
C LEU A 220 -0.38 8.30 1.82
N THR A 221 -0.91 8.09 0.61
CA THR A 221 -2.22 7.44 0.41
C THR A 221 -2.23 6.03 1.00
N ILE A 222 -1.19 5.26 0.72
CA ILE A 222 -1.02 3.88 1.21
C ILE A 222 -0.94 3.85 2.73
N GLU A 223 -0.11 4.70 3.35
CA GLU A 223 0.05 4.69 4.80
C GLU A 223 -1.19 5.19 5.52
N LEU A 224 -1.85 6.25 5.02
CA LEU A 224 -3.12 6.72 5.59
C LEU A 224 -4.21 5.66 5.51
N PHE A 225 -4.31 4.95 4.40
CA PHE A 225 -5.32 3.92 4.22
C PHE A 225 -5.01 2.66 5.04
N PHE A 226 -3.85 2.04 4.83
CA PHE A 226 -3.54 0.74 5.45
C PHE A 226 -3.18 0.88 6.93
N ARG A 227 -2.28 1.79 7.28
CA ARG A 227 -1.83 1.94 8.68
C ARG A 227 -2.74 2.86 9.47
N GLY A 228 -3.16 3.97 8.87
CA GLY A 228 -4.03 4.92 9.54
C GLY A 228 -5.46 4.40 9.76
N PHE A 229 -6.14 4.07 8.68
CA PHE A 229 -7.55 3.64 8.75
C PHE A 229 -7.69 2.19 9.20
N LEU A 230 -7.04 1.22 8.52
CA LEU A 230 -7.24 -0.21 8.78
C LEU A 230 -6.52 -0.73 10.02
N VAL A 231 -5.50 -0.01 10.54
CA VAL A 231 -4.81 -0.43 11.78
C VAL A 231 -5.06 0.56 12.90
N VAL A 232 -4.57 1.79 12.85
CA VAL A 232 -4.65 2.74 13.99
C VAL A 232 -6.09 2.99 14.43
N ALA A 233 -7.01 3.27 13.47
CA ALA A 233 -8.40 3.52 13.83
C ALA A 233 -9.12 2.26 14.33
N LEU A 234 -8.91 1.10 13.66
CA LEU A 234 -9.59 -0.13 14.03
C LEU A 234 -9.02 -0.79 15.29
N SER A 235 -7.70 -0.72 15.52
CA SER A 235 -7.08 -1.38 16.67
C SER A 235 -7.62 -0.93 18.02
N ARG A 236 -8.21 0.26 18.09
CA ARG A 236 -8.91 0.77 19.29
C ARG A 236 -10.14 -0.06 19.65
N TYR A 237 -10.72 -0.76 18.68
CA TYR A 237 -11.94 -1.54 18.83
C TYR A 237 -11.70 -3.04 18.76
N VAL A 238 -10.73 -3.48 17.96
CA VAL A 238 -10.46 -4.92 17.72
C VAL A 238 -9.04 -5.34 18.13
N GLY A 239 -8.24 -4.42 18.67
CA GLY A 239 -6.85 -4.70 19.06
C GLY A 239 -5.96 -5.09 17.87
N ALA A 240 -4.92 -5.87 18.15
CA ALA A 240 -3.92 -6.31 17.17
C ALA A 240 -4.49 -7.23 16.08
N VAL A 241 -5.74 -7.73 16.22
CA VAL A 241 -6.42 -8.53 15.18
C VAL A 241 -6.53 -7.78 13.85
N ALA A 242 -6.55 -6.43 13.86
CA ALA A 242 -6.58 -5.61 12.65
C ALA A 242 -5.35 -5.81 11.74
N ILE A 243 -4.21 -6.28 12.27
CA ILE A 243 -2.92 -6.31 11.54
C ILE A 243 -2.91 -7.34 10.43
N LEU A 244 -3.31 -8.59 10.70
CA LEU A 244 -3.22 -9.67 9.70
C LEU A 244 -4.18 -9.48 8.51
N PRO A 245 -5.47 -9.11 8.70
CA PRO A 245 -6.35 -8.78 7.57
C PRO A 245 -5.80 -7.64 6.72
N MET A 246 -5.29 -6.58 7.35
CA MET A 246 -4.63 -5.47 6.66
C MET A 246 -3.41 -5.94 5.87
N ALA A 247 -2.55 -6.80 6.44
CA ALA A 247 -1.34 -7.28 5.77
C ALA A 247 -1.64 -8.16 4.55
N VAL A 248 -2.67 -9.02 4.60
CA VAL A 248 -3.11 -9.82 3.45
C VAL A 248 -3.70 -8.92 2.36
N PHE A 249 -4.53 -7.95 2.74
CA PHE A 249 -5.05 -6.97 1.78
C PHE A 249 -3.90 -6.15 1.17
N TYR A 250 -2.96 -5.67 1.97
CA TYR A 250 -1.79 -4.93 1.51
C TYR A 250 -0.92 -5.76 0.55
N CYS A 251 -0.75 -7.05 0.79
CA CYS A 251 -0.08 -7.96 -0.14
C CYS A 251 -0.81 -8.03 -1.49
N SER A 252 -2.14 -8.09 -1.49
CA SER A 252 -2.91 -8.21 -2.72
C SER A 252 -2.82 -7.00 -3.65
N ILE A 253 -2.53 -5.80 -3.13
CA ILE A 253 -2.31 -4.62 -3.98
C ILE A 253 -0.93 -4.61 -4.68
N HIS A 254 -0.07 -5.59 -4.36
CA HIS A 254 1.24 -5.77 -5.00
C HIS A 254 1.24 -6.88 -6.07
N PHE A 255 0.09 -7.42 -6.44
CA PHE A 255 -0.01 -8.52 -7.40
C PHE A 255 0.50 -8.18 -8.80
N GLY A 256 0.48 -6.91 -9.20
CA GLY A 256 1.06 -6.43 -10.45
C GLY A 256 2.58 -6.13 -10.39
N LYS A 257 3.25 -6.43 -9.26
CA LYS A 257 4.66 -6.13 -9.00
C LYS A 257 5.55 -7.37 -9.18
N PRO A 258 6.89 -7.25 -9.17
CA PRO A 258 7.78 -8.40 -9.06
C PRO A 258 7.41 -9.31 -7.89
N MET A 259 7.51 -10.64 -8.07
CA MET A 259 7.02 -11.61 -7.08
C MET A 259 7.68 -11.44 -5.70
N LEU A 260 8.98 -11.14 -5.65
CA LEU A 260 9.68 -10.90 -4.38
C LEU A 260 9.17 -9.64 -3.67
N GLU A 261 8.83 -8.58 -4.41
CA GLU A 261 8.22 -7.37 -3.86
C GLU A 261 6.83 -7.68 -3.28
N CYS A 262 6.03 -8.48 -3.98
CA CYS A 262 4.73 -8.91 -3.49
C CYS A 262 4.82 -9.75 -2.21
N ILE A 263 5.72 -10.75 -2.17
CA ILE A 263 5.92 -11.59 -0.98
C ILE A 263 6.42 -10.73 0.20
N SER A 264 7.42 -9.88 -0.04
CA SER A 264 7.96 -9.02 1.02
C SER A 264 6.95 -8.01 1.54
N SER A 265 5.98 -7.59 0.72
CA SER A 265 4.91 -6.66 1.13
C SER A 265 4.01 -7.24 2.23
N TYR A 266 3.77 -8.56 2.25
CA TYR A 266 3.04 -9.21 3.34
C TYR A 266 3.77 -9.06 4.69
N PHE A 267 5.06 -9.39 4.72
CA PHE A 267 5.85 -9.28 5.94
C PHE A 267 6.07 -7.82 6.34
N GLY A 268 6.36 -6.95 5.39
CA GLY A 268 6.42 -5.49 5.61
C GLY A 268 5.08 -4.93 6.12
N GLY A 269 3.96 -5.47 5.62
CA GLY A 269 2.62 -5.18 6.10
C GLY A 269 2.45 -5.50 7.58
N ILE A 270 2.88 -6.68 8.04
CA ILE A 270 2.86 -7.09 9.44
C ILE A 270 3.76 -6.18 10.28
N ILE A 271 5.01 -5.97 9.87
CA ILE A 271 5.99 -5.15 10.60
C ILE A 271 5.47 -3.71 10.80
N LEU A 272 5.13 -3.03 9.70
CA LEU A 272 4.64 -1.66 9.77
C LEU A 272 3.23 -1.57 10.39
N GLY A 273 2.42 -2.62 10.24
CA GLY A 273 1.14 -2.75 10.92
C GLY A 273 1.28 -2.84 12.45
N ALA A 274 2.20 -3.67 12.93
CA ALA A 274 2.51 -3.76 14.38
C ALA A 274 3.05 -2.42 14.89
N VAL A 275 4.01 -1.82 14.17
CA VAL A 275 4.53 -0.49 14.53
C VAL A 275 3.40 0.54 14.63
N ALA A 276 2.52 0.64 13.64
CA ALA A 276 1.42 1.60 13.65
C ALA A 276 0.41 1.31 14.77
N CYS A 277 0.11 0.03 15.03
CA CYS A 277 -0.80 -0.39 16.08
C CYS A 277 -0.33 0.05 17.47
N TYR A 278 0.93 -0.21 17.79
CA TYR A 278 1.44 0.04 19.15
C TYR A 278 1.99 1.46 19.34
N SER A 279 2.53 2.10 18.30
CA SER A 279 2.93 3.51 18.36
C SER A 279 1.77 4.49 18.21
N GLN A 280 0.64 4.05 17.68
CA GLN A 280 -0.50 4.88 17.26
C GLN A 280 -0.10 6.00 16.27
N SER A 281 0.96 5.77 15.47
CA SER A 281 1.51 6.71 14.50
C SER A 281 1.83 6.02 13.17
N ILE A 282 1.57 6.72 12.06
CA ILE A 282 1.90 6.24 10.70
C ILE A 282 3.21 6.86 10.18
N PHE A 283 3.83 7.80 10.90
CA PHE A 283 5.04 8.48 10.40
C PHE A 283 6.21 7.52 10.16
N GLY A 284 6.35 6.49 11.01
CA GLY A 284 7.36 5.45 10.81
C GLY A 284 7.16 4.68 9.49
N GLY A 285 5.92 4.34 9.19
CA GLY A 285 5.55 3.71 7.92
C GLY A 285 5.85 4.61 6.72
N ILE A 286 5.48 5.91 6.80
CA ILE A 286 5.77 6.90 5.75
C ILE A 286 7.28 6.98 5.47
N VAL A 287 8.11 7.11 6.50
CA VAL A 287 9.57 7.20 6.36
C VAL A 287 10.15 5.96 5.70
N VAL A 288 9.77 4.78 6.17
CA VAL A 288 10.29 3.51 5.63
C VAL A 288 9.80 3.28 4.21
N HIS A 289 8.52 3.51 3.94
CA HIS A 289 7.91 3.21 2.66
C HIS A 289 8.41 4.15 1.56
N LEU A 290 8.43 5.45 1.84
CA LEU A 290 8.94 6.46 0.92
C LEU A 290 10.45 6.30 0.70
N GLY A 291 11.21 6.07 1.78
CA GLY A 291 12.65 5.83 1.70
C GLY A 291 12.99 4.59 0.88
N LEU A 292 12.25 3.48 1.07
CA LEU A 292 12.42 2.26 0.30
C LEU A 292 12.11 2.48 -1.19
N ALA A 293 11.00 3.18 -1.50
CA ALA A 293 10.63 3.47 -2.87
C ALA A 293 11.72 4.27 -3.61
N TRP A 294 12.23 5.32 -3.00
CA TRP A 294 13.31 6.11 -3.59
C TRP A 294 14.63 5.34 -3.68
N MET A 295 14.94 4.46 -2.70
CA MET A 295 16.10 3.57 -2.84
C MET A 295 15.95 2.63 -4.05
N MET A 296 14.74 2.13 -4.33
CA MET A 296 14.48 1.27 -5.49
C MET A 296 14.64 2.04 -6.81
N GLU A 297 14.14 3.28 -6.89
CA GLU A 297 14.33 4.18 -8.03
C GLU A 297 15.82 4.44 -8.29
N LEU A 298 16.57 4.83 -7.23
CA LEU A 298 18.02 5.12 -7.32
C LEU A 298 18.83 3.88 -7.70
N ALA A 299 18.55 2.72 -7.09
CA ALA A 299 19.27 1.48 -7.39
C ALA A 299 19.05 1.04 -8.85
N ALA A 300 17.82 1.18 -9.35
CA ALA A 300 17.49 0.86 -10.73
C ALA A 300 18.10 1.88 -11.72
N ALA A 301 18.07 3.17 -11.41
CA ALA A 301 18.70 4.22 -12.22
C ALA A 301 20.21 3.99 -12.32
N TRP A 302 20.88 3.74 -11.20
CA TRP A 302 22.31 3.39 -11.16
C TRP A 302 22.63 2.20 -12.05
N ARG A 303 21.85 1.15 -11.95
CA ARG A 303 22.05 -0.10 -12.72
C ARG A 303 21.78 0.06 -14.21
N SER A 304 20.87 0.99 -14.58
CA SER A 304 20.49 1.29 -15.97
C SER A 304 21.37 2.34 -16.64
N GLY A 305 22.33 2.94 -15.91
CA GLY A 305 23.19 4.01 -16.44
C GLY A 305 22.45 5.32 -16.71
N LEU A 306 21.37 5.58 -15.97
CA LEU A 306 20.53 6.79 -16.08
C LEU A 306 21.00 7.88 -15.12
#